data_37fa3c13050cb88ae1a291e09261b3ae
#
_entry.id   37fa3c13050cb88ae1a291e09261b3ae
#
_cell.length_a   1.000
_cell.length_b   1.000
_cell.length_c   1.000
_cell.angle_alpha   90.00
_cell.angle_beta   90.00
_cell.angle_gamma   90.00
#
_symmetry.space_group_name_H-M   'P 1'
#
loop_
_entity.id
_entity.type
_entity.pdbx_description
1 polymer ?
#
loop_
_entity_poly.entity_id
_entity_poly.type
_entity_poly.pdbx_seq_one_letter_code
_entity_poly.pdbx_strand_id
1 'polypeptide(L)'
;MNAYSNLKIFHHADALNALARGEQRAPFYIRLKPTNVCNHHCAYCTYGSGGTTQKTENRNEIDHRDSIPWPKLQEILQDMGHMGVKAITFSGGGEPLCYPQIVEAANLAREQGIELSLISNGQLLSGDRAEAFRTAKWVRISFDSPVKETYCRLRGLPDSAFDTVTKNIADFAKAKDKDCVLGVNFVISRANADEVYEAARLLRELGCDNVKFAAVVENEPHYHAGIKDHVIEQIHRAQADFAGDGFAIINNYENDWMDKNFHAQPFDTCYTCRLVTVIAADQRVYFCHTRAYDSDAVVGDLHDQSFHDMWFSETTKQRLQSLRPRKDCKNFCVYQQRNELIAAYFDVDMRHVNFI
;
A
#
# COMPACT_ATOMS: atom_id res chain seq x y z
N MET A 1 -19.74 -2.55 5.60
CA MET A 1 -18.65 -2.37 6.61
C MET A 1 -17.52 -1.55 5.97
N ASN A 2 -16.98 -0.55 6.70
CA ASN A 2 -15.94 0.33 6.13
C ASN A 2 -14.53 -0.28 6.28
N ALA A 3 -14.08 -1.03 5.28
CA ALA A 3 -12.77 -1.66 5.27
C ALA A 3 -11.60 -0.65 5.23
N TYR A 4 -11.85 0.61 4.90
CA TYR A 4 -10.83 1.67 4.74
C TYR A 4 -10.82 2.69 5.89
N SER A 5 -11.56 2.44 6.97
CA SER A 5 -11.65 3.38 8.10
C SER A 5 -10.31 3.56 8.82
N ASN A 6 -9.90 4.80 9.04
CA ASN A 6 -8.75 5.15 9.88
C ASN A 6 -9.02 4.89 11.38
N LEU A 7 -10.30 4.72 11.79
CA LEU A 7 -10.68 4.37 13.16
C LEU A 7 -10.23 2.97 13.58
N LYS A 8 -9.82 2.11 12.63
CA LYS A 8 -9.24 0.79 12.96
C LYS A 8 -8.08 0.86 13.95
N ILE A 9 -7.36 1.99 14.00
CA ILE A 9 -6.24 2.19 14.91
C ILE A 9 -6.65 2.02 16.37
N PHE A 10 -7.88 2.38 16.73
CA PHE A 10 -8.38 2.30 18.10
C PHE A 10 -8.68 0.87 18.57
N HIS A 11 -8.72 -0.11 17.66
CA HIS A 11 -8.74 -1.53 18.02
C HIS A 11 -7.37 -2.05 18.52
N HIS A 12 -6.33 -1.21 18.46
CA HIS A 12 -4.99 -1.49 18.98
C HIS A 12 -4.69 -0.63 20.23
N ALA A 13 -5.63 -0.58 21.19
CA ALA A 13 -5.55 0.28 22.37
C ALA A 13 -4.25 0.07 23.18
N ASP A 14 -3.78 -1.18 23.31
CA ASP A 14 -2.53 -1.47 24.02
C ASP A 14 -1.31 -0.83 23.35
N ALA A 15 -1.27 -0.82 22.01
CA ALA A 15 -0.20 -0.18 21.26
C ALA A 15 -0.27 1.35 21.39
N LEU A 16 -1.46 1.93 21.38
CA LEU A 16 -1.67 3.37 21.61
C LEU A 16 -1.26 3.78 23.03
N ASN A 17 -1.67 3.02 24.03
CA ASN A 17 -1.32 3.29 25.42
C ASN A 17 0.21 3.18 25.66
N ALA A 18 0.87 2.19 25.07
CA ALA A 18 2.33 2.08 25.12
C ALA A 18 3.01 3.28 24.45
N LEU A 19 2.49 3.68 23.29
CA LEU A 19 3.00 4.84 22.55
C LEU A 19 2.86 6.14 23.36
N ALA A 20 1.73 6.32 24.08
CA ALA A 20 1.50 7.45 24.97
C ALA A 20 2.52 7.48 26.14
N ARG A 21 2.96 6.32 26.64
CA ARG A 21 4.00 6.21 27.67
C ARG A 21 5.43 6.33 27.12
N GLY A 22 5.60 6.54 25.79
CA GLY A 22 6.92 6.58 25.15
C GLY A 22 7.61 5.22 25.00
N GLU A 23 6.89 4.13 25.23
CA GLU A 23 7.41 2.76 25.09
C GLU A 23 7.57 2.42 23.61
N GLN A 24 8.67 1.73 23.29
CA GLN A 24 8.86 1.16 21.96
C GLN A 24 8.28 -0.25 21.91
N ARG A 25 7.40 -0.48 20.95
CA ARG A 25 6.81 -1.78 20.66
C ARG A 25 7.06 -2.18 19.22
N ALA A 26 6.91 -3.46 18.92
CA ALA A 26 6.89 -3.94 17.56
C ALA A 26 5.80 -3.23 16.76
N PRO A 27 6.03 -2.93 15.47
CA PRO A 27 4.97 -2.47 14.58
C PRO A 27 3.94 -3.59 14.44
N PHE A 28 2.66 -3.27 14.50
CA PHE A 28 1.63 -4.30 14.32
C PHE A 28 1.35 -4.60 12.85
N TYR A 29 1.77 -3.72 11.93
CA TYR A 29 1.60 -3.89 10.49
C TYR A 29 2.86 -3.49 9.73
N ILE A 30 3.27 -4.32 8.78
CA ILE A 30 4.46 -4.09 7.96
C ILE A 30 4.12 -4.20 6.48
N ARG A 31 4.56 -3.22 5.69
CA ARG A 31 4.64 -3.38 4.24
C ARG A 31 5.98 -4.00 3.88
N LEU A 32 5.93 -5.18 3.34
CA LEU A 32 7.10 -5.94 2.93
C LEU A 32 7.24 -5.88 1.42
N LYS A 33 8.38 -5.40 0.95
CA LYS A 33 8.74 -5.30 -0.46
C LYS A 33 9.89 -6.27 -0.74
N PRO A 34 9.60 -7.54 -1.06
CA PRO A 34 10.63 -8.57 -1.12
C PRO A 34 11.57 -8.40 -2.32
N THR A 35 11.11 -7.71 -3.37
CA THR A 35 11.88 -7.50 -4.60
C THR A 35 11.52 -6.19 -5.30
N ASN A 36 12.49 -5.62 -6.02
CA ASN A 36 12.32 -4.52 -6.95
C ASN A 36 12.16 -4.99 -8.40
N VAL A 37 12.34 -6.29 -8.65
CA VAL A 37 12.08 -6.88 -9.96
C VAL A 37 10.60 -6.77 -10.30
N CYS A 38 10.29 -6.27 -11.49
CA CYS A 38 8.93 -6.14 -11.99
C CYS A 38 8.84 -6.60 -13.43
N ASN A 39 7.76 -7.29 -13.77
CA ASN A 39 7.43 -7.71 -15.13
C ASN A 39 6.59 -6.69 -15.90
N HIS A 40 6.32 -5.50 -15.32
CA HIS A 40 5.65 -4.37 -15.97
C HIS A 40 6.57 -3.13 -16.03
N HIS A 41 6.29 -2.23 -16.98
CA HIS A 41 7.02 -0.97 -17.19
C HIS A 41 6.06 0.23 -17.22
N CYS A 42 5.27 0.38 -16.14
CA CYS A 42 4.20 1.37 -16.05
C CYS A 42 4.73 2.80 -16.20
N ALA A 43 4.10 3.60 -17.08
CA ALA A 43 4.50 4.97 -17.37
C ALA A 43 4.46 5.92 -16.15
N TYR A 44 3.57 5.64 -15.17
CA TYR A 44 3.38 6.43 -13.95
C TYR A 44 3.96 5.76 -12.70
N CYS A 45 4.81 4.74 -12.85
CA CYS A 45 5.39 4.04 -11.70
C CYS A 45 6.34 4.93 -10.91
N THR A 46 6.04 5.16 -9.63
CA THR A 46 6.91 5.93 -8.72
C THR A 46 8.29 5.30 -8.52
N TYR A 47 8.42 4.01 -8.77
CA TYR A 47 9.65 3.24 -8.64
C TYR A 47 10.32 2.95 -9.99
N GLY A 48 9.63 3.24 -11.10
CA GLY A 48 10.12 2.97 -12.45
C GLY A 48 11.10 4.02 -12.97
N SER A 49 12.00 3.61 -13.87
CA SER A 49 12.97 4.50 -14.53
C SER A 49 12.31 5.52 -15.47
N GLY A 50 11.08 5.27 -15.93
CA GLY A 50 10.33 6.13 -16.85
C GLY A 50 9.21 6.94 -16.20
N GLY A 51 8.96 6.77 -14.89
CA GLY A 51 7.87 7.44 -14.19
C GLY A 51 8.12 8.93 -14.03
N THR A 52 7.13 9.75 -14.44
CA THR A 52 7.12 11.21 -14.22
C THR A 52 6.71 11.57 -12.80
N THR A 53 6.19 10.60 -12.04
CA THR A 53 5.61 10.77 -10.72
C THR A 53 6.68 10.93 -9.65
N GLN A 54 6.55 12.00 -8.88
CA GLN A 54 7.24 12.33 -7.61
C GLN A 54 8.59 11.62 -7.36
N LYS A 55 9.62 11.98 -8.12
CA LYS A 55 10.99 11.78 -7.64
C LYS A 55 11.23 12.82 -6.56
N THR A 56 11.29 12.40 -5.30
CA THR A 56 11.80 13.28 -4.25
C THR A 56 13.29 13.49 -4.50
N GLU A 57 13.79 14.68 -4.22
CA GLU A 57 15.23 15.02 -4.39
C GLU A 57 16.16 14.07 -3.63
N ASN A 58 15.64 13.40 -2.60
CA ASN A 58 16.38 12.51 -1.70
C ASN A 58 16.15 11.02 -2.00
N ARG A 59 15.42 10.67 -3.09
CA ARG A 59 15.19 9.26 -3.42
C ARG A 59 16.47 8.67 -3.99
N ASN A 60 16.95 7.62 -3.33
CA ASN A 60 18.03 6.81 -3.86
C ASN A 60 17.62 6.21 -5.20
N GLU A 61 18.58 6.06 -6.08
CA GLU A 61 18.39 5.29 -7.28
C GLU A 61 18.01 3.85 -6.89
N ILE A 62 16.82 3.40 -7.32
CA ILE A 62 16.32 2.06 -6.99
C ILE A 62 17.00 1.08 -7.92
N ASP A 63 17.77 0.14 -7.39
CA ASP A 63 18.24 -0.98 -8.19
C ASP A 63 17.06 -1.94 -8.41
N HIS A 64 16.62 -2.04 -9.67
CA HIS A 64 15.52 -2.90 -10.07
C HIS A 64 15.83 -4.40 -9.96
N ARG A 65 17.07 -4.78 -9.64
CA ARG A 65 17.50 -6.17 -9.41
C ARG A 65 17.46 -6.55 -7.94
N ASP A 66 17.34 -5.58 -7.04
CA ASP A 66 17.35 -5.85 -5.60
C ASP A 66 16.22 -6.80 -5.22
N SER A 67 16.58 -7.74 -4.37
CA SER A 67 15.67 -8.69 -3.73
C SER A 67 16.26 -9.07 -2.38
N ILE A 68 15.41 -9.17 -1.36
CA ILE A 68 15.85 -9.68 -0.05
C ILE A 68 16.30 -11.14 -0.24
N PRO A 69 17.52 -11.53 0.13
CA PRO A 69 17.94 -12.92 0.07
C PRO A 69 17.03 -13.82 0.89
N TRP A 70 16.71 -15.02 0.37
CA TRP A 70 15.74 -15.90 1.05
C TRP A 70 16.08 -16.19 2.52
N PRO A 71 17.33 -16.50 2.91
CA PRO A 71 17.64 -16.70 4.32
C PRO A 71 17.36 -15.46 5.20
N LYS A 72 17.62 -14.26 4.67
CA LYS A 72 17.30 -13.01 5.38
C LYS A 72 15.80 -12.77 5.47
N LEU A 73 15.04 -13.06 4.43
CA LEU A 73 13.58 -12.94 4.48
C LEU A 73 12.95 -13.93 5.47
N GLN A 74 13.50 -15.15 5.57
CA GLN A 74 13.08 -16.13 6.59
C GLN A 74 13.32 -15.59 8.01
N GLU A 75 14.52 -15.06 8.29
CA GLU A 75 14.85 -14.43 9.57
C GLU A 75 13.88 -13.28 9.89
N ILE A 76 13.65 -12.38 8.93
CA ILE A 76 12.73 -11.25 9.11
C ILE A 76 11.30 -11.73 9.46
N LEU A 77 10.79 -12.75 8.76
CA LEU A 77 9.44 -13.27 9.00
C LEU A 77 9.32 -13.98 10.37
N GLN A 78 10.37 -14.69 10.79
CA GLN A 78 10.45 -15.31 12.12
C GLN A 78 10.48 -14.24 13.21
N ASP A 79 11.32 -13.21 13.06
CA ASP A 79 11.36 -12.08 13.98
C ASP A 79 9.99 -11.38 14.09
N MET A 80 9.32 -11.14 12.95
CA MET A 80 7.97 -10.58 12.95
C MET A 80 6.99 -11.41 13.79
N GLY A 81 7.03 -12.74 13.66
CA GLY A 81 6.22 -13.65 14.47
C GLY A 81 6.52 -13.53 15.96
N HIS A 82 7.80 -13.62 16.35
CA HIS A 82 8.26 -13.51 17.73
C HIS A 82 7.94 -12.14 18.35
N MET A 83 8.04 -11.06 17.56
CA MET A 83 7.71 -9.70 17.99
C MET A 83 6.20 -9.45 18.10
N GLY A 84 5.36 -10.35 17.56
CA GLY A 84 3.90 -10.24 17.61
C GLY A 84 3.32 -9.29 16.56
N VAL A 85 3.98 -9.12 15.42
CA VAL A 85 3.44 -8.43 14.22
C VAL A 85 2.13 -9.10 13.81
N LYS A 86 1.08 -8.32 13.56
CA LYS A 86 -0.25 -8.86 13.30
C LYS A 86 -0.52 -9.08 11.81
N ALA A 87 0.01 -8.23 10.95
CA ALA A 87 -0.27 -8.30 9.53
C ALA A 87 0.90 -7.82 8.68
N ILE A 88 1.01 -8.41 7.49
CA ILE A 88 1.92 -7.91 6.44
C ILE A 88 1.16 -7.71 5.13
N THR A 89 1.61 -6.73 4.36
CA THR A 89 1.24 -6.60 2.95
C THR A 89 2.47 -6.86 2.10
N PHE A 90 2.45 -7.92 1.33
CA PHE A 90 3.39 -8.06 0.22
C PHE A 90 3.05 -7.02 -0.85
N SER A 91 4.00 -6.15 -1.11
CA SER A 91 3.89 -5.11 -2.14
C SER A 91 5.25 -4.89 -2.78
N GLY A 92 5.43 -3.91 -3.63
CA GLY A 92 6.74 -3.78 -4.24
C GLY A 92 7.28 -2.36 -4.34
N GLY A 93 8.62 -2.30 -4.47
CA GLY A 93 9.30 -1.46 -5.40
C GLY A 93 9.15 -2.02 -6.81
N GLY A 94 9.06 -3.36 -6.94
CA GLY A 94 8.66 -4.12 -8.11
C GLY A 94 7.34 -4.86 -7.93
N GLU A 95 7.23 -6.04 -8.53
CA GLU A 95 6.07 -6.94 -8.40
C GLU A 95 6.38 -8.06 -7.39
N PRO A 96 5.65 -8.18 -6.27
CA PRO A 96 5.96 -9.18 -5.26
C PRO A 96 5.85 -10.62 -5.78
N LEU A 97 4.98 -10.90 -6.74
CA LEU A 97 4.87 -12.23 -7.34
C LEU A 97 6.05 -12.59 -8.27
N CYS A 98 6.95 -11.63 -8.56
CA CYS A 98 8.24 -11.91 -9.21
C CYS A 98 9.29 -12.44 -8.22
N TYR A 99 9.06 -12.34 -6.90
CA TYR A 99 9.98 -12.90 -5.92
C TYR A 99 9.95 -14.43 -6.00
N PRO A 100 11.10 -15.09 -6.21
CA PRO A 100 11.11 -16.55 -6.48
C PRO A 100 10.47 -17.38 -5.37
N GLN A 101 10.71 -17.04 -4.10
CA GLN A 101 10.21 -17.76 -2.93
C GLN A 101 8.94 -17.10 -2.34
N ILE A 102 8.11 -16.47 -3.16
CA ILE A 102 6.91 -15.77 -2.63
C ILE A 102 5.89 -16.73 -1.99
N VAL A 103 5.79 -17.94 -2.50
CA VAL A 103 4.88 -18.98 -1.96
C VAL A 103 5.36 -19.42 -0.58
N GLU A 104 6.65 -19.74 -0.46
CA GLU A 104 7.28 -20.13 0.79
C GLU A 104 7.22 -18.99 1.82
N ALA A 105 7.44 -17.74 1.39
CA ALA A 105 7.33 -16.57 2.26
C ALA A 105 5.90 -16.36 2.78
N ALA A 106 4.88 -16.53 1.93
CA ALA A 106 3.49 -16.46 2.34
C ALA A 106 3.12 -17.58 3.33
N ASN A 107 3.60 -18.79 3.11
CA ASN A 107 3.37 -19.93 4.00
C ASN A 107 4.04 -19.71 5.35
N LEU A 108 5.32 -19.36 5.37
CA LEU A 108 6.07 -19.08 6.59
C LEU A 108 5.41 -17.97 7.41
N ALA A 109 5.02 -16.86 6.78
CA ALA A 109 4.34 -15.78 7.48
C ALA A 109 3.02 -16.23 8.15
N ARG A 110 2.25 -17.12 7.48
CA ARG A 110 1.04 -17.73 8.05
C ARG A 110 1.35 -18.64 9.24
N GLU A 111 2.40 -19.45 9.16
CA GLU A 111 2.89 -20.31 10.24
C GLU A 111 3.28 -19.48 11.46
N GLN A 112 3.80 -18.27 11.26
CA GLN A 112 4.09 -17.30 12.32
C GLN A 112 2.84 -16.58 12.86
N GLY A 113 1.63 -16.92 12.40
CA GLY A 113 0.38 -16.32 12.85
C GLY A 113 0.12 -14.91 12.30
N ILE A 114 0.80 -14.53 11.21
CA ILE A 114 0.70 -13.21 10.60
C ILE A 114 -0.38 -13.21 9.52
N GLU A 115 -1.31 -12.27 9.57
CA GLU A 115 -2.32 -12.06 8.55
C GLU A 115 -1.70 -11.51 7.25
N LEU A 116 -2.08 -12.09 6.11
CA LEU A 116 -1.51 -11.74 4.81
C LEU A 116 -2.41 -10.82 4.01
N SER A 117 -1.78 -9.98 3.23
CA SER A 117 -2.40 -9.27 2.11
C SER A 117 -1.40 -9.05 0.97
N LEU A 118 -1.92 -8.80 -0.22
CA LEU A 118 -1.12 -8.66 -1.44
C LEU A 118 -1.55 -7.44 -2.24
N ILE A 119 -0.56 -6.69 -2.76
CA ILE A 119 -0.75 -5.71 -3.84
C ILE A 119 0.08 -6.19 -5.01
N SER A 120 -0.58 -6.47 -6.13
CA SER A 120 0.04 -7.07 -7.32
C SER A 120 -0.48 -6.44 -8.61
N ASN A 121 0.29 -6.56 -9.68
CA ASN A 121 -0.18 -6.27 -11.03
C ASN A 121 -1.09 -7.38 -11.60
N GLY A 122 -1.20 -8.52 -10.94
CA GLY A 122 -2.09 -9.63 -11.28
C GLY A 122 -1.59 -10.57 -12.36
N GLN A 123 -0.55 -10.24 -13.12
CA GLN A 123 -0.12 -11.06 -14.27
C GLN A 123 0.39 -12.45 -13.87
N LEU A 124 1.00 -12.56 -12.69
CA LEU A 124 1.51 -13.82 -12.16
C LEU A 124 0.59 -14.45 -11.09
N LEU A 125 -0.62 -13.91 -10.89
CA LEU A 125 -1.59 -14.42 -9.90
C LEU A 125 -2.30 -15.68 -10.44
N SER A 126 -1.58 -16.77 -10.54
CA SER A 126 -2.07 -18.07 -11.02
C SER A 126 -1.31 -19.23 -10.35
N GLY A 127 -1.84 -20.45 -10.46
CA GLY A 127 -1.21 -21.65 -9.90
C GLY A 127 -0.90 -21.50 -8.41
N ASP A 128 0.28 -21.96 -7.99
CA ASP A 128 0.72 -21.97 -6.58
C ASP A 128 0.77 -20.57 -5.96
N ARG A 129 1.07 -19.52 -6.77
CA ARG A 129 1.04 -18.13 -6.30
C ARG A 129 -0.38 -17.68 -5.95
N ALA A 130 -1.37 -18.01 -6.76
CA ALA A 130 -2.78 -17.70 -6.46
C ALA A 130 -3.24 -18.48 -5.23
N GLU A 131 -2.92 -19.77 -5.14
CA GLU A 131 -3.26 -20.62 -3.99
C GLU A 131 -2.65 -20.10 -2.70
N ALA A 132 -1.40 -19.63 -2.72
CA ALA A 132 -0.73 -19.06 -1.55
C ALA A 132 -1.43 -17.82 -0.99
N PHE A 133 -2.17 -17.07 -1.79
CA PHE A 133 -2.91 -15.88 -1.34
C PHE A 133 -4.42 -16.06 -1.27
N ARG A 134 -4.96 -17.25 -1.54
CA ARG A 134 -6.38 -17.55 -1.52
C ARG A 134 -7.05 -17.23 -0.16
N THR A 135 -6.31 -17.45 0.92
CA THR A 135 -6.75 -17.19 2.31
C THR A 135 -6.27 -15.85 2.87
N ALA A 136 -5.67 -14.99 2.04
CA ALA A 136 -5.26 -13.65 2.47
C ALA A 136 -6.48 -12.82 2.92
N LYS A 137 -6.27 -11.86 3.82
CA LYS A 137 -7.37 -10.96 4.22
C LYS A 137 -7.87 -10.11 3.07
N TRP A 138 -6.96 -9.71 2.19
CA TRP A 138 -7.30 -9.05 0.94
C TRP A 138 -6.19 -9.19 -0.09
N VAL A 139 -6.59 -9.20 -1.35
CA VAL A 139 -5.72 -9.08 -2.52
C VAL A 139 -6.18 -7.87 -3.31
N ARG A 140 -5.24 -7.01 -3.69
CA ARG A 140 -5.52 -5.83 -4.50
C ARG A 140 -4.74 -5.87 -5.78
N ILE A 141 -5.46 -5.82 -6.89
CA ILE A 141 -4.87 -5.78 -8.22
C ILE A 141 -4.77 -4.32 -8.68
N SER A 142 -3.63 -3.96 -9.21
CA SER A 142 -3.44 -2.70 -9.93
C SER A 142 -3.90 -2.89 -11.37
N PHE A 143 -5.01 -2.25 -11.75
CA PHE A 143 -5.61 -2.40 -13.09
C PHE A 143 -6.23 -1.07 -13.51
N ASP A 144 -5.72 -0.47 -14.60
CA ASP A 144 -5.98 0.95 -14.89
C ASP A 144 -6.69 1.19 -16.22
N SER A 145 -7.23 0.16 -16.86
CA SER A 145 -8.06 0.32 -18.04
C SER A 145 -8.84 -0.95 -18.37
N PRO A 146 -10.12 -0.86 -18.76
CA PRO A 146 -10.90 -1.96 -19.32
C PRO A 146 -10.62 -2.15 -20.82
N VAL A 147 -9.90 -1.22 -21.45
CA VAL A 147 -9.53 -1.24 -22.87
C VAL A 147 -8.12 -1.80 -23.00
N LYS A 148 -7.99 -2.88 -23.78
CA LYS A 148 -6.74 -3.63 -23.95
C LYS A 148 -5.57 -2.72 -24.37
N GLU A 149 -5.78 -1.89 -25.38
CA GLU A 149 -4.76 -1.01 -25.95
C GLU A 149 -4.29 0.03 -24.93
N THR A 150 -5.23 0.64 -24.19
CA THR A 150 -4.91 1.61 -23.13
C THR A 150 -4.18 0.93 -21.98
N TYR A 151 -4.66 -0.24 -21.52
CA TYR A 151 -4.02 -1.01 -20.48
C TYR A 151 -2.56 -1.35 -20.83
N CYS A 152 -2.36 -1.95 -22.01
CA CYS A 152 -1.03 -2.39 -22.44
C CYS A 152 -0.06 -1.21 -22.63
N ARG A 153 -0.54 -0.10 -23.18
CA ARG A 153 0.25 1.13 -23.33
C ARG A 153 0.64 1.72 -21.98
N LEU A 154 -0.29 1.84 -21.02
CA LEU A 154 -0.02 2.39 -19.69
C LEU A 154 0.95 1.52 -18.89
N ARG A 155 0.92 0.21 -19.12
CA ARG A 155 1.73 -0.78 -18.40
C ARG A 155 3.02 -1.17 -19.12
N GLY A 156 3.23 -0.70 -20.36
CA GLY A 156 4.40 -1.05 -21.18
C GLY A 156 4.45 -2.54 -21.52
N LEU A 157 3.32 -3.12 -21.96
CA LEU A 157 3.12 -4.56 -22.11
C LEU A 157 2.60 -4.92 -23.51
N PRO A 158 2.83 -6.15 -23.97
CA PRO A 158 2.17 -6.69 -25.17
C PRO A 158 0.67 -6.97 -24.88
N ASP A 159 -0.14 -7.01 -25.95
CA ASP A 159 -1.60 -7.16 -25.88
C ASP A 159 -2.06 -8.41 -25.12
N SER A 160 -1.30 -9.50 -25.17
CA SER A 160 -1.61 -10.75 -24.46
C SER A 160 -1.64 -10.58 -22.92
N ALA A 161 -1.02 -9.53 -22.39
CA ALA A 161 -0.98 -9.30 -20.96
C ALA A 161 -2.35 -8.91 -20.38
N PHE A 162 -3.15 -8.16 -21.13
CA PHE A 162 -4.52 -7.82 -20.71
C PHE A 162 -5.38 -9.05 -20.50
N ASP A 163 -5.37 -9.98 -21.50
CA ASP A 163 -6.15 -11.22 -21.43
C ASP A 163 -5.68 -12.11 -20.28
N THR A 164 -4.37 -12.15 -20.03
CA THR A 164 -3.81 -12.89 -18.88
C THR A 164 -4.28 -12.32 -17.56
N VAL A 165 -4.20 -10.99 -17.36
CA VAL A 165 -4.56 -10.36 -16.09
C VAL A 165 -6.07 -10.47 -15.82
N THR A 166 -6.91 -10.20 -16.82
CA THR A 166 -8.38 -10.33 -16.67
C THR A 166 -8.79 -11.76 -16.36
N LYS A 167 -8.16 -12.75 -17.02
CA LYS A 167 -8.37 -14.16 -16.70
C LYS A 167 -7.95 -14.48 -15.26
N ASN A 168 -6.76 -14.05 -14.83
CA ASN A 168 -6.27 -14.32 -13.48
C ASN A 168 -7.17 -13.67 -12.41
N ILE A 169 -7.70 -12.46 -12.64
CA ILE A 169 -8.66 -11.81 -11.75
C ILE A 169 -9.92 -12.67 -11.63
N ALA A 170 -10.51 -13.10 -12.75
CA ALA A 170 -11.74 -13.90 -12.75
C ALA A 170 -11.53 -15.27 -12.10
N ASP A 171 -10.40 -15.93 -12.34
CA ASP A 171 -10.08 -17.23 -11.75
C ASP A 171 -9.84 -17.09 -10.24
N PHE A 172 -9.11 -16.07 -9.80
CA PHE A 172 -8.87 -15.80 -8.38
C PHE A 172 -10.17 -15.42 -7.65
N ALA A 173 -11.05 -14.63 -8.27
CA ALA A 173 -12.36 -14.28 -7.72
C ALA A 173 -13.20 -15.53 -7.38
N LYS A 174 -13.12 -16.57 -8.20
CA LYS A 174 -13.82 -17.85 -7.99
C LYS A 174 -13.15 -18.75 -6.96
N ALA A 175 -11.80 -18.69 -6.87
CA ALA A 175 -11.00 -19.58 -6.04
C ALA A 175 -10.74 -19.07 -4.63
N LYS A 176 -10.78 -17.74 -4.42
CA LYS A 176 -10.50 -17.12 -3.12
C LYS A 176 -11.48 -17.57 -2.04
N ASP A 177 -11.04 -17.59 -0.80
CA ASP A 177 -11.93 -17.82 0.33
C ASP A 177 -12.93 -16.67 0.45
N LYS A 178 -14.11 -16.97 0.99
CA LYS A 178 -15.19 -15.98 1.20
C LYS A 178 -14.76 -14.76 2.05
N ASP A 179 -13.82 -14.97 2.97
CA ASP A 179 -13.29 -13.93 3.86
C ASP A 179 -12.14 -13.13 3.22
N CYS A 180 -11.66 -13.55 2.05
CA CYS A 180 -10.66 -12.80 1.28
C CYS A 180 -11.34 -11.75 0.40
N VAL A 181 -10.96 -10.49 0.56
CA VAL A 181 -11.49 -9.40 -0.27
C VAL A 181 -10.60 -9.20 -1.49
N LEU A 182 -11.15 -9.40 -2.69
CA LEU A 182 -10.49 -9.07 -3.96
C LEU A 182 -10.87 -7.67 -4.41
N GLY A 183 -9.96 -6.71 -4.25
CA GLY A 183 -10.18 -5.34 -4.70
C GLY A 183 -9.29 -4.96 -5.88
N VAL A 184 -9.68 -3.91 -6.58
CA VAL A 184 -8.87 -3.29 -7.62
C VAL A 184 -8.54 -1.85 -7.24
N ASN A 185 -7.30 -1.43 -7.49
CA ASN A 185 -6.94 -0.02 -7.49
C ASN A 185 -6.80 0.43 -8.94
N PHE A 186 -7.64 1.38 -9.33
CA PHE A 186 -7.62 2.01 -10.65
C PHE A 186 -7.05 3.42 -10.51
N VAL A 187 -5.91 3.66 -11.13
CA VAL A 187 -5.25 4.97 -11.11
C VAL A 187 -5.68 5.76 -12.34
N ILE A 188 -6.37 6.87 -12.11
CA ILE A 188 -6.93 7.73 -13.16
C ILE A 188 -5.89 8.75 -13.61
N SER A 189 -5.67 8.82 -14.90
CA SER A 189 -4.85 9.79 -15.63
C SER A 189 -5.63 10.35 -16.81
N ARG A 190 -5.08 11.31 -17.53
CA ARG A 190 -5.69 11.82 -18.80
C ARG A 190 -5.82 10.72 -19.86
N ALA A 191 -5.01 9.66 -19.77
CA ALA A 191 -4.99 8.60 -20.77
C ALA A 191 -6.13 7.58 -20.65
N ASN A 192 -6.81 7.53 -19.49
CA ASN A 192 -7.89 6.58 -19.18
C ASN A 192 -9.10 7.25 -18.49
N ALA A 193 -9.18 8.57 -18.55
CA ALA A 193 -10.24 9.35 -17.90
C ALA A 193 -11.64 9.02 -18.42
N ASP A 194 -11.78 8.60 -19.67
CA ASP A 194 -13.05 8.25 -20.30
C ASP A 194 -13.50 6.80 -20.03
N GLU A 195 -12.68 6.01 -19.33
CA GLU A 195 -12.82 4.57 -19.21
C GLU A 195 -13.32 4.12 -17.83
N VAL A 196 -13.60 5.07 -16.93
CA VAL A 196 -13.89 4.82 -15.50
C VAL A 196 -15.18 4.04 -15.28
N TYR A 197 -16.25 4.40 -15.99
CA TYR A 197 -17.55 3.73 -15.92
C TYR A 197 -17.44 2.27 -16.40
N GLU A 198 -16.83 2.05 -17.58
CA GLU A 198 -16.65 0.72 -18.15
C GLU A 198 -15.70 -0.14 -17.30
N ALA A 199 -14.71 0.46 -16.64
CA ALA A 199 -13.86 -0.25 -15.70
C ALA A 199 -14.65 -0.80 -14.53
N ALA A 200 -15.55 -0.03 -13.93
CA ALA A 200 -16.41 -0.51 -12.85
C ALA A 200 -17.30 -1.68 -13.29
N ARG A 201 -17.90 -1.59 -14.50
CA ARG A 201 -18.71 -2.67 -15.08
C ARG A 201 -17.89 -3.94 -15.26
N LEU A 202 -16.75 -3.85 -15.95
CA LEU A 202 -15.88 -5.01 -16.21
C LEU A 202 -15.43 -5.68 -14.90
N LEU A 203 -14.98 -4.91 -13.92
CA LEU A 203 -14.45 -5.44 -12.67
C LEU A 203 -15.54 -6.13 -11.82
N ARG A 204 -16.79 -5.63 -11.85
CA ARG A 204 -17.94 -6.35 -11.27
C ARG A 204 -18.18 -7.68 -11.98
N GLU A 205 -18.17 -7.68 -13.31
CA GLU A 205 -18.36 -8.91 -14.13
C GLU A 205 -17.25 -9.95 -13.89
N LEU A 206 -16.02 -9.50 -13.63
CA LEU A 206 -14.89 -10.39 -13.28
C LEU A 206 -14.99 -10.94 -11.84
N GLY A 207 -15.96 -10.47 -11.03
CA GLY A 207 -16.20 -10.98 -9.68
C GLY A 207 -15.32 -10.32 -8.61
N CYS A 208 -14.82 -9.10 -8.84
CA CYS A 208 -14.16 -8.32 -7.80
C CYS A 208 -15.14 -7.89 -6.71
N ASP A 209 -14.68 -7.77 -5.47
CA ASP A 209 -15.48 -7.26 -4.36
C ASP A 209 -15.52 -5.72 -4.31
N ASN A 210 -14.52 -5.06 -4.86
CA ASN A 210 -14.52 -3.60 -4.94
C ASN A 210 -13.55 -3.07 -6.00
N VAL A 211 -13.81 -1.83 -6.43
CA VAL A 211 -12.85 -0.99 -7.13
C VAL A 211 -12.65 0.32 -6.38
N LYS A 212 -11.39 0.75 -6.28
CA LYS A 212 -11.02 2.05 -5.74
C LYS A 212 -10.46 2.92 -6.84
N PHE A 213 -11.15 3.99 -7.17
CA PHE A 213 -10.70 5.02 -8.09
C PHE A 213 -9.84 6.05 -7.35
N ALA A 214 -8.65 6.31 -7.86
CA ALA A 214 -7.72 7.27 -7.28
C ALA A 214 -7.01 8.04 -8.39
N ALA A 215 -6.69 9.30 -8.15
CA ALA A 215 -5.91 10.12 -9.08
C ALA A 215 -4.47 9.62 -9.19
N VAL A 216 -3.90 9.69 -10.38
CA VAL A 216 -2.44 9.66 -10.52
C VAL A 216 -1.86 10.90 -9.87
N VAL A 217 -0.74 10.72 -9.19
CA VAL A 217 -0.02 11.85 -8.58
C VAL A 217 1.02 12.33 -9.59
N GLU A 218 0.85 13.56 -10.08
CA GLU A 218 1.73 14.17 -11.08
C GLU A 218 2.33 15.47 -10.55
N ASN A 219 3.49 15.85 -11.09
CA ASN A 219 4.16 17.10 -10.74
C ASN A 219 3.57 18.31 -11.50
N GLU A 220 2.74 18.09 -12.51
CA GLU A 220 2.08 19.15 -13.28
C GLU A 220 0.97 19.79 -12.44
N PRO A 221 1.06 21.09 -12.13
CA PRO A 221 -0.02 21.79 -11.45
C PRO A 221 -1.33 21.66 -12.24
N HIS A 222 -2.44 21.41 -11.54
CA HIS A 222 -3.77 21.29 -12.14
C HIS A 222 -3.91 20.18 -13.18
N TYR A 223 -3.07 19.14 -13.11
CA TYR A 223 -3.12 18.01 -14.04
C TYR A 223 -4.52 17.46 -14.30
N HIS A 224 -5.34 17.37 -13.25
CA HIS A 224 -6.69 16.83 -13.31
C HIS A 224 -7.78 17.85 -13.68
N ALA A 225 -7.48 19.15 -13.74
CA ALA A 225 -8.50 20.20 -13.90
C ALA A 225 -9.40 19.99 -15.14
N GLY A 226 -8.81 19.56 -16.27
CA GLY A 226 -9.55 19.36 -17.52
C GLY A 226 -10.37 18.06 -17.62
N ILE A 227 -10.21 17.13 -16.66
CA ILE A 227 -10.88 15.81 -16.68
C ILE A 227 -11.72 15.56 -15.42
N LYS A 228 -11.59 16.40 -14.39
CA LYS A 228 -12.11 16.14 -13.04
C LYS A 228 -13.61 15.91 -13.04
N ASP A 229 -14.39 16.83 -13.59
CA ASP A 229 -15.85 16.78 -13.53
C ASP A 229 -16.38 15.57 -14.31
N HIS A 230 -15.85 15.30 -15.48
CA HIS A 230 -16.19 14.14 -16.29
C HIS A 230 -15.90 12.80 -15.58
N VAL A 231 -14.75 12.70 -14.93
CA VAL A 231 -14.38 11.52 -14.13
C VAL A 231 -15.34 11.32 -12.96
N ILE A 232 -15.64 12.38 -12.21
CA ILE A 232 -16.57 12.34 -11.06
C ILE A 232 -17.97 11.90 -11.51
N GLU A 233 -18.48 12.44 -12.63
CA GLU A 233 -19.75 12.02 -13.22
C GLU A 233 -19.78 10.52 -13.53
N GLN A 234 -18.72 9.98 -14.15
CA GLN A 234 -18.61 8.54 -14.44
C GLN A 234 -18.59 7.72 -13.14
N ILE A 235 -17.85 8.16 -12.11
CA ILE A 235 -17.80 7.45 -10.82
C ILE A 235 -19.20 7.42 -10.17
N HIS A 236 -19.90 8.54 -10.11
CA HIS A 236 -21.24 8.62 -9.53
C HIS A 236 -22.25 7.76 -10.29
N ARG A 237 -22.21 7.79 -11.62
CA ARG A 237 -23.02 6.92 -12.45
C ARG A 237 -22.70 5.44 -12.20
N ALA A 238 -21.42 5.07 -12.16
CA ALA A 238 -21.02 3.71 -11.86
C ALA A 238 -21.46 3.26 -10.45
N GLN A 239 -21.42 4.16 -9.46
CA GLN A 239 -21.91 3.89 -8.11
C GLN A 239 -23.44 3.64 -8.11
N ALA A 240 -24.20 4.41 -8.88
CA ALA A 240 -25.64 4.22 -8.99
C ALA A 240 -26.02 2.90 -9.68
N ASP A 241 -25.29 2.53 -10.75
CA ASP A 241 -25.63 1.40 -11.60
C ASP A 241 -25.05 0.06 -11.09
N PHE A 242 -23.88 0.07 -10.43
CA PHE A 242 -23.13 -1.15 -10.15
C PHE A 242 -22.82 -1.41 -8.67
N ALA A 243 -22.91 -0.39 -7.78
CA ALA A 243 -22.66 -0.62 -6.36
C ALA A 243 -23.80 -1.41 -5.71
N GLY A 244 -23.46 -2.35 -4.84
CA GLY A 244 -24.40 -3.27 -4.20
C GLY A 244 -24.08 -4.72 -4.54
N ASP A 245 -24.86 -5.67 -4.04
CA ASP A 245 -24.74 -7.10 -4.29
C ASP A 245 -23.30 -7.65 -4.15
N GLY A 246 -22.57 -7.16 -3.13
CA GLY A 246 -21.19 -7.58 -2.86
C GLY A 246 -20.09 -6.77 -3.58
N PHE A 247 -20.45 -5.82 -4.46
CA PHE A 247 -19.47 -4.96 -5.14
C PHE A 247 -19.52 -3.52 -4.63
N ALA A 248 -18.39 -2.96 -4.23
CA ALA A 248 -18.28 -1.59 -3.73
C ALA A 248 -17.41 -0.72 -4.65
N ILE A 249 -17.85 0.52 -4.89
CA ILE A 249 -17.10 1.53 -5.64
C ILE A 249 -16.64 2.63 -4.68
N ILE A 250 -15.33 2.73 -4.50
CA ILE A 250 -14.70 3.63 -3.55
C ILE A 250 -14.12 4.82 -4.32
N ASN A 251 -14.74 5.99 -4.10
CA ASN A 251 -14.31 7.23 -4.73
C ASN A 251 -13.25 7.92 -3.88
N ASN A 252 -11.97 7.71 -4.22
CA ASN A 252 -10.85 8.47 -3.66
C ASN A 252 -10.38 9.56 -4.63
N TYR A 253 -10.97 9.66 -5.80
CA TYR A 253 -10.63 10.66 -6.80
C TYR A 253 -11.15 12.05 -6.42
N GLU A 254 -12.30 12.10 -5.77
CA GLU A 254 -12.99 13.34 -5.36
C GLU A 254 -12.41 13.97 -4.09
N ASN A 255 -11.50 13.28 -3.41
CA ASN A 255 -10.87 13.81 -2.21
C ASN A 255 -9.92 14.98 -2.53
N ASP A 256 -10.04 16.09 -1.78
CA ASP A 256 -9.28 17.34 -1.96
C ASP A 256 -7.75 17.22 -1.80
N TRP A 257 -7.24 16.04 -1.48
CA TRP A 257 -5.80 15.85 -1.25
C TRP A 257 -4.94 15.99 -2.51
N MET A 258 -5.53 15.90 -3.69
CA MET A 258 -4.81 16.06 -4.97
C MET A 258 -4.19 17.46 -5.14
N ASP A 259 -4.86 18.48 -4.61
CA ASP A 259 -4.37 19.85 -4.65
C ASP A 259 -3.38 20.18 -3.52
N LYS A 260 -3.21 19.24 -2.55
CA LYS A 260 -2.36 19.39 -1.36
C LYS A 260 -1.01 18.68 -1.47
N ASN A 261 -0.60 18.27 -2.66
CA ASN A 261 0.49 17.32 -2.89
C ASN A 261 1.87 17.75 -2.36
N PHE A 262 2.10 19.03 -2.10
CA PHE A 262 3.44 19.55 -1.80
C PHE A 262 3.50 20.47 -0.57
N HIS A 263 2.55 20.33 0.37
CA HIS A 263 2.54 21.13 1.58
C HIS A 263 3.18 20.40 2.75
N ALA A 264 3.81 21.18 3.62
CA ALA A 264 4.28 20.68 4.91
C ALA A 264 3.11 20.03 5.68
N GLN A 265 3.37 18.92 6.35
CA GLN A 265 2.33 18.23 7.12
C GLN A 265 1.83 19.12 8.27
N PRO A 266 0.51 19.10 8.61
CA PRO A 266 -0.07 19.94 9.65
C PRO A 266 0.27 19.46 11.08
N PHE A 267 1.03 18.37 11.25
CA PHE A 267 1.36 17.77 12.55
C PHE A 267 2.88 17.64 12.73
N ASP A 268 3.32 17.71 14.00
CA ASP A 268 4.74 17.68 14.37
C ASP A 268 5.24 16.27 14.72
N THR A 269 4.36 15.34 15.05
CA THR A 269 4.72 13.97 15.43
C THR A 269 4.03 12.95 14.53
N CYS A 270 4.81 12.06 13.94
CA CYS A 270 4.27 10.90 13.22
C CYS A 270 4.13 9.72 14.19
N TYR A 271 2.95 9.52 14.72
CA TYR A 271 2.64 8.35 15.57
C TYR A 271 2.59 7.07 14.75
N THR A 272 2.09 7.16 13.53
CA THR A 272 1.89 5.99 12.66
C THR A 272 3.20 5.28 12.32
N CYS A 273 4.33 5.99 12.15
CA CYS A 273 5.61 5.35 11.80
C CYS A 273 6.17 4.42 12.89
N ARG A 274 5.67 4.53 14.13
CA ARG A 274 6.02 3.64 15.25
C ARG A 274 5.12 2.41 15.33
N LEU A 275 4.02 2.41 14.59
CA LEU A 275 2.99 1.37 14.57
C LEU A 275 2.97 0.59 13.25
N VAL A 276 3.43 1.25 12.19
CA VAL A 276 3.46 0.73 10.82
C VAL A 276 4.79 1.08 10.19
N THR A 277 5.49 0.13 9.60
CA THR A 277 6.77 0.38 8.94
C THR A 277 6.86 -0.32 7.58
N VAL A 278 7.94 -0.09 6.86
CA VAL A 278 8.22 -0.70 5.56
C VAL A 278 9.59 -1.37 5.60
N ILE A 279 9.66 -2.61 5.16
CA ILE A 279 10.91 -3.29 4.86
C ILE A 279 11.00 -3.45 3.34
N ALA A 280 12.10 -3.00 2.74
CA ALA A 280 12.25 -2.94 1.30
C ALA A 280 13.33 -3.90 0.78
N ALA A 281 13.37 -4.06 -0.55
CA ALA A 281 14.22 -5.02 -1.24
C ALA A 281 15.73 -4.78 -1.03
N ASP A 282 16.10 -3.54 -0.71
CA ASP A 282 17.45 -3.14 -0.32
C ASP A 282 17.78 -3.46 1.16
N GLN A 283 16.97 -4.31 1.80
CA GLN A 283 17.13 -4.74 3.19
C GLN A 283 17.10 -3.58 4.21
N ARG A 284 16.53 -2.43 3.84
CA ARG A 284 16.36 -1.29 4.74
C ARG A 284 14.94 -1.17 5.24
N VAL A 285 14.83 -0.59 6.43
CA VAL A 285 13.55 -0.27 7.08
C VAL A 285 13.31 1.23 6.95
N TYR A 286 12.07 1.60 6.56
CA TYR A 286 11.69 2.99 6.28
C TYR A 286 10.51 3.43 7.13
N PHE A 287 10.43 4.73 7.45
CA PHE A 287 9.32 5.30 8.23
C PHE A 287 7.93 4.98 7.65
N CYS A 288 7.79 5.06 6.34
CA CYS A 288 6.52 4.77 5.66
C CYS A 288 6.74 4.46 4.17
N HIS A 289 5.68 3.98 3.51
CA HIS A 289 5.79 3.59 2.10
C HIS A 289 5.91 4.76 1.11
N THR A 290 5.45 5.96 1.48
CA THR A 290 5.59 7.16 0.65
C THR A 290 7.04 7.61 0.56
N ARG A 291 7.81 7.34 1.62
CA ARG A 291 9.23 7.69 1.72
C ARG A 291 10.16 6.47 1.63
N ALA A 292 9.65 5.32 1.21
CA ALA A 292 10.51 4.17 0.96
C ALA A 292 11.51 4.49 -0.16
N TYR A 293 12.76 4.12 0.04
CA TYR A 293 13.95 4.43 -0.77
C TYR A 293 14.45 5.89 -0.67
N ASP A 294 13.83 6.77 0.09
CA ASP A 294 14.45 8.07 0.42
C ASP A 294 15.57 7.83 1.45
N SER A 295 16.77 8.34 1.18
CA SER A 295 17.95 8.13 2.06
C SER A 295 17.76 8.70 3.47
N ASP A 296 17.03 9.81 3.59
CA ASP A 296 16.73 10.47 4.84
C ASP A 296 15.52 9.86 5.57
N ALA A 297 14.87 8.86 4.99
CA ALA A 297 13.75 8.13 5.58
C ALA A 297 14.10 6.75 6.12
N VAL A 298 15.36 6.37 6.07
CA VAL A 298 15.85 5.09 6.62
C VAL A 298 15.73 5.12 8.15
N VAL A 299 15.10 4.10 8.69
CA VAL A 299 14.97 3.85 10.14
C VAL A 299 16.09 2.93 10.63
N GLY A 300 16.43 1.92 9.83
CA GLY A 300 17.49 0.96 10.11
C GLY A 300 17.87 0.13 8.90
N ASP A 301 18.92 -0.66 9.04
CA ASP A 301 19.51 -1.51 8.01
C ASP A 301 19.59 -2.94 8.54
N LEU A 302 19.22 -3.92 7.72
CA LEU A 302 19.11 -5.33 8.10
C LEU A 302 20.23 -6.21 7.49
N HIS A 303 21.22 -5.62 6.83
CA HIS A 303 22.30 -6.42 6.21
C HIS A 303 23.07 -7.25 7.24
N ASP A 304 23.40 -6.65 8.37
CA ASP A 304 24.31 -7.24 9.38
C ASP A 304 23.64 -7.51 10.73
N GLN A 305 22.32 -7.33 10.85
CA GLN A 305 21.58 -7.52 12.09
C GLN A 305 20.16 -8.03 11.84
N SER A 306 19.54 -8.62 12.86
CA SER A 306 18.16 -9.09 12.83
C SER A 306 17.17 -7.92 12.81
N PHE A 307 15.93 -8.17 12.34
CA PHE A 307 14.89 -7.15 12.42
C PHE A 307 14.52 -6.84 13.87
N HIS A 308 14.52 -7.84 14.76
CA HIS A 308 14.29 -7.67 16.18
C HIS A 308 15.31 -6.71 16.81
N ASP A 309 16.61 -7.00 16.66
CA ASP A 309 17.67 -6.21 17.29
C ASP A 309 17.74 -4.79 16.74
N MET A 310 17.59 -4.65 15.42
CA MET A 310 17.50 -3.34 14.79
C MET A 310 16.33 -2.53 15.36
N TRP A 311 15.12 -3.12 15.40
CA TRP A 311 13.92 -2.39 15.81
C TRP A 311 13.96 -1.92 17.25
N PHE A 312 14.45 -2.76 18.18
CA PHE A 312 14.52 -2.43 19.61
C PHE A 312 15.81 -1.73 20.04
N SER A 313 16.70 -1.39 19.10
CA SER A 313 17.91 -0.62 19.38
C SER A 313 17.57 0.81 19.83
N GLU A 314 18.43 1.40 20.66
CA GLU A 314 18.31 2.81 21.06
C GLU A 314 18.44 3.74 19.86
N THR A 315 19.27 3.38 18.88
CA THR A 315 19.42 4.14 17.61
C THR A 315 18.09 4.24 16.87
N THR A 316 17.38 3.12 16.70
CA THR A 316 16.06 3.10 16.04
C THR A 316 15.03 3.92 16.82
N LYS A 317 15.03 3.83 18.15
CA LYS A 317 14.15 4.61 19.01
C LYS A 317 14.37 6.11 18.81
N GLN A 318 15.61 6.55 18.88
CA GLN A 318 15.98 7.96 18.65
C GLN A 318 15.60 8.39 17.22
N ARG A 319 15.83 7.54 16.23
CA ARG A 319 15.48 7.81 14.84
C ARG A 319 13.97 7.98 14.64
N LEU A 320 13.16 7.10 15.21
CA LEU A 320 11.69 7.21 15.18
C LEU A 320 11.19 8.46 15.91
N GLN A 321 11.87 8.89 16.95
CA GLN A 321 11.54 10.10 17.70
C GLN A 321 12.03 11.40 17.03
N SER A 322 13.04 11.33 16.16
CA SER A 322 13.61 12.49 15.49
C SER A 322 12.77 13.02 14.34
N LEU A 323 11.89 12.21 13.77
CA LEU A 323 11.06 12.60 12.61
C LEU A 323 10.13 13.77 12.98
N ARG A 324 10.22 14.84 12.21
CA ARG A 324 9.36 16.03 12.31
C ARG A 324 8.58 16.20 11.01
N PRO A 325 7.37 15.62 10.91
CA PRO A 325 6.60 15.61 9.65
C PRO A 325 6.42 16.99 9.02
N ARG A 326 6.18 18.03 9.81
CA ARG A 326 6.06 19.42 9.32
C ARG A 326 7.32 19.89 8.56
N LYS A 327 8.50 19.42 8.97
CA LYS A 327 9.78 19.77 8.36
C LYS A 327 10.23 18.76 7.31
N ASP A 328 10.09 17.46 7.65
CA ASP A 328 10.76 16.37 6.94
C ASP A 328 9.87 15.72 5.89
N CYS A 329 8.53 15.89 5.97
CA CYS A 329 7.58 15.26 5.04
C CYS A 329 6.92 16.34 4.17
N LYS A 330 7.47 16.56 2.99
CA LYS A 330 6.99 17.58 2.03
C LYS A 330 5.99 17.00 1.01
N ASN A 331 5.75 15.69 1.05
CA ASN A 331 4.91 14.99 0.10
C ASN A 331 3.55 14.66 0.71
N PHE A 332 2.61 14.27 -0.14
CA PHE A 332 1.33 13.72 0.28
C PHE A 332 1.50 12.62 1.35
N CYS A 333 0.78 12.74 2.46
CA CYS A 333 0.83 11.78 3.56
C CYS A 333 -0.44 10.92 3.62
N VAL A 334 -0.36 9.67 3.22
CA VAL A 334 -1.47 8.70 3.31
C VAL A 334 -1.89 8.40 4.76
N TYR A 335 -1.10 8.82 5.75
CA TYR A 335 -1.37 8.61 7.17
C TYR A 335 -1.76 9.91 7.89
N GLN A 336 -1.96 11.02 7.19
CA GLN A 336 -2.28 12.31 7.80
C GLN A 336 -3.47 12.20 8.76
N GLN A 337 -4.62 11.80 8.25
CA GLN A 337 -5.85 11.68 9.06
C GLN A 337 -5.67 10.72 10.26
N ARG A 338 -4.91 9.63 10.09
CA ARG A 338 -4.62 8.71 11.18
C ARG A 338 -3.75 9.34 12.28
N ASN A 339 -2.74 10.11 11.89
CA ASN A 339 -1.91 10.82 12.86
C ASN A 339 -2.71 11.91 13.60
N GLU A 340 -3.60 12.61 12.92
CA GLU A 340 -4.51 13.59 13.53
C GLU A 340 -5.46 12.94 14.54
N LEU A 341 -6.03 11.78 14.20
CA LEU A 341 -6.89 11.01 15.11
C LEU A 341 -6.14 10.52 16.36
N ILE A 342 -4.90 10.03 16.19
CA ILE A 342 -4.07 9.60 17.32
C ILE A 342 -3.68 10.80 18.18
N ALA A 343 -3.32 11.92 17.57
CA ALA A 343 -3.02 13.15 18.31
C ALA A 343 -4.22 13.61 19.14
N ALA A 344 -5.41 13.66 18.53
CA ALA A 344 -6.65 14.02 19.22
C ALA A 344 -6.98 13.04 20.38
N TYR A 345 -6.72 11.75 20.20
CA TYR A 345 -6.88 10.74 21.24
C TYR A 345 -5.95 10.99 22.45
N PHE A 346 -4.70 11.43 22.19
CA PHE A 346 -3.75 11.72 23.27
C PHE A 346 -3.96 13.09 23.93
N ASP A 347 -4.67 14.00 23.27
CA ASP A 347 -4.98 15.35 23.81
C ASP A 347 -6.22 15.37 24.72
N VAL A 348 -6.84 14.22 24.97
CA VAL A 348 -7.98 14.09 25.89
C VAL A 348 -7.56 14.38 27.31
N ASP A 349 -8.28 15.27 28.01
CA ASP A 349 -8.08 15.50 29.45
C ASP A 349 -8.55 14.30 30.26
N MET A 350 -7.60 13.45 30.68
CA MET A 350 -7.88 12.23 31.42
C MET A 350 -8.55 12.45 32.78
N ARG A 351 -8.53 13.70 33.34
CA ARG A 351 -9.25 14.05 34.57
C ARG A 351 -10.77 13.98 34.39
N HIS A 352 -11.24 14.12 33.16
CA HIS A 352 -12.66 14.15 32.80
C HIS A 352 -13.09 12.95 31.96
N VAL A 353 -12.25 11.93 31.76
CA VAL A 353 -12.47 10.83 30.85
C VAL A 353 -13.75 10.01 31.13
N ASN A 354 -14.24 10.03 32.37
CA ASN A 354 -15.46 9.32 32.77
C ASN A 354 -16.77 10.09 32.50
N PHE A 355 -16.67 11.32 32.03
CA PHE A 355 -17.82 12.16 31.68
C PHE A 355 -17.93 12.26 30.16
N ILE A 356 -18.69 11.34 29.54
CA ILE A 356 -18.93 11.21 28.10
C ILE A 356 -20.32 11.70 27.73
#